data_8645e4a2580a346ded979b5226139470
#
_entry.id   8645e4a2580a346ded979b5226139470
#
_cell.length_a   1.000
_cell.length_b   1.000
_cell.length_c   1.000
_cell.angle_alpha   90.00
_cell.angle_beta   90.00
_cell.angle_gamma   90.00
#
_symmetry.space_group_name_H-M   'P 1'
#
loop_
_entity.id
_entity.type
_entity.pdbx_description
1 polymer ?
#
loop_
_entity_poly.entity_id
_entity_poly.type
_entity_poly.pdbx_seq_one_letter_code
_entity_poly.pdbx_strand_id
1 'polypeptide(L)'
;MAFQMRPAVAAFDAIAPIFDQRFGTWQSVAAQRRAVRQALLREFPKYGHILELGGGTGEDAAFLASAGYRMLLTDPSPTMVALAKDKLSRFGSRTAVATGEELDDFAAHYLSTGGSLFDGAFSNFAPLNCVLDLGPVARGLAQLLKPGAPAMLVLFGTFCPGEMLTEVLHKRPDQALRRCKSGPLPARLAKHNFPIVYHRSSALKRAFAPWFVLEKRLGIGVAVPPNSAEPWISHQPRLLGAMETFDRMLSRPLAIFGDHILYQFRRTTAQ
;
A
#
# COMPACT_ATOMS: atom_id res chain seq x y z
N MET A 1 11.96 1.17 -29.55
CA MET A 1 12.54 0.50 -28.37
C MET A 1 11.47 -0.35 -27.71
N ALA A 2 11.68 -1.65 -27.55
CA ALA A 2 10.74 -2.49 -26.80
C ALA A 2 10.75 -2.02 -25.33
N PHE A 3 9.58 -1.70 -24.80
CA PHE A 3 9.40 -1.29 -23.41
C PHE A 3 9.72 -2.51 -22.53
N GLN A 4 10.92 -2.58 -21.98
CA GLN A 4 11.29 -3.68 -21.09
C GLN A 4 10.58 -3.47 -19.75
N MET A 5 9.54 -4.25 -19.52
CA MET A 5 8.76 -4.19 -18.29
C MET A 5 9.66 -4.46 -17.08
N ARG A 6 9.58 -3.61 -16.05
CA ARG A 6 10.35 -3.76 -14.81
C ARG A 6 10.06 -5.12 -14.17
N PRO A 7 11.04 -5.82 -13.56
CA PRO A 7 10.83 -7.18 -13.05
C PRO A 7 9.68 -7.30 -12.02
N ALA A 8 9.50 -6.31 -11.15
CA ALA A 8 8.38 -6.29 -10.21
C ALA A 8 7.04 -6.22 -10.95
N VAL A 9 6.93 -5.33 -11.95
CA VAL A 9 5.72 -5.19 -12.77
C VAL A 9 5.40 -6.49 -13.50
N ALA A 10 6.39 -7.13 -14.12
CA ALA A 10 6.22 -8.42 -14.79
C ALA A 10 5.75 -9.53 -13.82
N ALA A 11 6.26 -9.53 -12.58
CA ALA A 11 5.86 -10.49 -11.56
C ALA A 11 4.38 -10.35 -11.16
N PHE A 12 3.93 -9.12 -10.93
CA PHE A 12 2.54 -8.85 -10.55
C PHE A 12 1.59 -8.99 -11.73
N ASP A 13 2.00 -8.61 -12.93
CA ASP A 13 1.22 -8.79 -14.15
C ASP A 13 0.94 -10.27 -14.42
N ALA A 14 1.95 -11.13 -14.22
CA ALA A 14 1.83 -12.58 -14.42
C ALA A 14 0.84 -13.26 -13.45
N ILE A 15 0.66 -12.74 -12.23
CA ILE A 15 -0.30 -13.31 -11.27
C ILE A 15 -1.63 -12.59 -11.23
N ALA A 16 -1.79 -11.48 -11.94
CA ALA A 16 -3.00 -10.67 -11.91
C ALA A 16 -4.30 -11.49 -12.09
N PRO A 17 -4.40 -12.45 -13.03
CA PRO A 17 -5.61 -13.22 -13.23
C PRO A 17 -6.04 -14.07 -12.03
N ILE A 18 -5.09 -14.47 -11.18
CA ILE A 18 -5.35 -15.32 -10.01
C ILE A 18 -5.14 -14.59 -8.68
N PHE A 19 -4.82 -13.28 -8.73
CA PHE A 19 -4.43 -12.51 -7.55
C PHE A 19 -5.49 -12.52 -6.46
N ASP A 20 -6.72 -12.21 -6.80
CA ASP A 20 -7.84 -12.17 -5.85
C ASP A 20 -8.16 -13.54 -5.30
N GLN A 21 -8.15 -14.58 -6.14
CA GLN A 21 -8.35 -15.96 -5.70
C GLN A 21 -7.25 -16.39 -4.72
N ARG A 22 -5.99 -16.01 -4.98
CA ARG A 22 -4.85 -16.41 -4.17
C ARG A 22 -4.80 -15.73 -2.81
N PHE A 23 -5.09 -14.43 -2.75
CA PHE A 23 -4.91 -13.62 -1.54
C PHE A 23 -6.23 -13.22 -0.86
N GLY A 24 -7.34 -13.25 -1.60
CA GLY A 24 -8.65 -12.81 -1.10
C GLY A 24 -9.27 -13.71 -0.05
N THR A 25 -8.85 -14.99 0.06
CA THR A 25 -9.36 -15.95 1.04
C THR A 25 -8.66 -15.87 2.40
N TRP A 26 -7.54 -15.16 2.50
CA TRP A 26 -6.75 -15.06 3.72
C TRP A 26 -7.38 -14.09 4.72
N GLN A 27 -7.81 -14.62 5.87
CA GLN A 27 -8.53 -13.84 6.89
C GLN A 27 -7.62 -12.83 7.61
N SER A 28 -6.33 -13.12 7.77
CA SER A 28 -5.35 -12.15 8.28
C SER A 28 -5.22 -10.93 7.36
N VAL A 29 -5.15 -11.15 6.06
CA VAL A 29 -5.13 -10.07 5.05
C VAL A 29 -6.43 -9.28 5.08
N ALA A 30 -7.58 -9.96 5.17
CA ALA A 30 -8.88 -9.30 5.29
C ALA A 30 -8.98 -8.43 6.56
N ALA A 31 -8.45 -8.90 7.71
CA ALA A 31 -8.40 -8.16 8.97
C ALA A 31 -7.53 -6.90 8.85
N GLN A 32 -6.32 -7.03 8.31
CA GLN A 32 -5.43 -5.90 8.07
C GLN A 32 -6.06 -4.89 7.10
N ARG A 33 -6.71 -5.36 6.02
CA ARG A 33 -7.44 -4.52 5.07
C ARG A 33 -8.57 -3.73 5.73
N ARG A 34 -9.34 -4.37 6.62
CA ARG A 34 -10.39 -3.68 7.40
C ARG A 34 -9.81 -2.56 8.23
N ALA A 35 -8.68 -2.78 8.91
CA ALA A 35 -8.02 -1.76 9.72
C ALA A 35 -7.60 -0.55 8.88
N VAL A 36 -6.99 -0.77 7.71
CA VAL A 36 -6.61 0.31 6.78
C VAL A 36 -7.86 1.05 6.29
N ARG A 37 -8.88 0.34 5.77
CA ARG A 37 -10.13 0.95 5.27
C ARG A 37 -10.80 1.83 6.31
N GLN A 38 -10.82 1.42 7.57
CA GLN A 38 -11.36 2.24 8.67
C GLN A 38 -10.53 3.52 8.88
N ALA A 39 -9.19 3.45 8.74
CA ALA A 39 -8.35 4.63 8.84
C ALA A 39 -8.59 5.60 7.66
N LEU A 40 -8.71 5.07 6.44
CA LEU A 40 -9.03 5.86 5.24
C LEU A 40 -10.36 6.60 5.39
N LEU A 41 -11.43 5.91 5.80
CA LEU A 41 -12.76 6.49 6.00
C LEU A 41 -12.83 7.57 7.08
N ARG A 42 -11.90 7.56 8.05
CA ARG A 42 -11.81 8.60 9.11
C ARG A 42 -11.11 9.86 8.66
N GLU A 43 -10.16 9.74 7.72
CA GLU A 43 -9.27 10.84 7.33
C GLU A 43 -9.69 11.48 6.00
N PHE A 44 -10.31 10.74 5.09
CA PHE A 44 -10.74 11.30 3.82
C PHE A 44 -12.05 12.05 3.96
N PRO A 45 -12.18 13.21 3.31
CA PRO A 45 -13.45 13.94 3.27
C PRO A 45 -14.50 13.10 2.54
N LYS A 46 -15.72 13.05 3.07
CA LYS A 46 -16.83 12.30 2.45
C LYS A 46 -17.02 12.73 0.99
N TYR A 47 -17.23 11.73 0.11
CA TYR A 47 -17.40 11.93 -1.32
C TYR A 47 -16.21 12.58 -2.04
N GLY A 48 -15.04 12.56 -1.41
CA GLY A 48 -13.81 13.12 -1.96
C GLY A 48 -13.35 12.44 -3.24
N HIS A 49 -12.49 13.12 -3.98
CA HIS A 49 -11.77 12.60 -5.12
C HIS A 49 -10.43 12.04 -4.63
N ILE A 50 -10.24 10.73 -4.68
CA ILE A 50 -9.13 10.03 -4.03
C ILE A 50 -8.27 9.32 -5.07
N LEU A 51 -6.95 9.42 -4.91
CA LEU A 51 -5.95 8.72 -5.70
C LEU A 51 -5.49 7.46 -4.95
N GLU A 52 -5.48 6.32 -5.62
CA GLU A 52 -4.84 5.09 -5.14
C GLU A 52 -3.59 4.79 -5.95
N LEU A 53 -2.46 4.54 -5.27
CA LEU A 53 -1.18 4.16 -5.87
C LEU A 53 -0.92 2.66 -5.67
N GLY A 54 -0.64 1.94 -6.74
CA GLY A 54 -0.39 0.49 -6.70
C GLY A 54 -1.64 -0.27 -6.27
N GLY A 55 -2.81 0.09 -6.80
CA GLY A 55 -4.11 -0.43 -6.37
C GLY A 55 -4.40 -1.87 -6.82
N GLY A 56 -3.51 -2.48 -7.62
CA GLY A 56 -3.68 -3.85 -8.11
C GLY A 56 -5.01 -4.05 -8.82
N THR A 57 -5.75 -5.09 -8.43
CA THR A 57 -7.05 -5.44 -9.00
C THR A 57 -8.21 -4.54 -8.54
N GLY A 58 -7.95 -3.48 -7.73
CA GLY A 58 -8.92 -2.46 -7.37
C GLY A 58 -9.85 -2.79 -6.19
N GLU A 59 -9.47 -3.71 -5.31
CA GLU A 59 -10.29 -4.12 -4.15
C GLU A 59 -10.58 -2.97 -3.17
N ASP A 60 -9.58 -2.11 -2.90
CA ASP A 60 -9.76 -0.99 -1.97
C ASP A 60 -10.42 0.20 -2.66
N ALA A 61 -10.10 0.47 -3.94
CA ALA A 61 -10.80 1.46 -4.75
C ALA A 61 -12.28 1.14 -4.89
N ALA A 62 -12.65 -0.13 -5.15
CA ALA A 62 -14.05 -0.56 -5.27
C ALA A 62 -14.80 -0.39 -3.94
N PHE A 63 -14.15 -0.68 -2.81
CA PHE A 63 -14.73 -0.45 -1.48
C PHE A 63 -15.00 1.05 -1.25
N LEU A 64 -14.04 1.93 -1.51
CA LEU A 64 -14.21 3.37 -1.34
C LEU A 64 -15.24 3.94 -2.34
N ALA A 65 -15.22 3.47 -3.59
CA ALA A 65 -16.20 3.87 -4.59
C ALA A 65 -17.62 3.48 -4.18
N SER A 66 -17.81 2.30 -3.59
CA SER A 66 -19.12 1.88 -3.04
C SER A 66 -19.57 2.74 -1.84
N ALA A 67 -18.63 3.38 -1.14
CA ALA A 67 -18.91 4.34 -0.07
C ALA A 67 -19.08 5.79 -0.58
N GLY A 68 -19.11 5.98 -1.91
CA GLY A 68 -19.41 7.27 -2.56
C GLY A 68 -18.18 8.11 -2.91
N TYR A 69 -16.97 7.60 -2.78
CA TYR A 69 -15.76 8.32 -3.21
C TYR A 69 -15.56 8.23 -4.72
N ARG A 70 -15.03 9.28 -5.33
CA ARG A 70 -14.57 9.25 -6.72
C ARG A 70 -13.11 8.78 -6.74
N MET A 71 -12.82 7.72 -7.50
CA MET A 71 -11.50 7.10 -7.48
C MET A 71 -10.75 7.32 -8.79
N LEU A 72 -9.45 7.61 -8.67
CA LEU A 72 -8.47 7.28 -9.70
C LEU A 72 -7.52 6.24 -9.10
N LEU A 73 -7.51 5.06 -9.69
CA LEU A 73 -6.56 4.01 -9.33
C LEU A 73 -5.40 4.01 -10.32
N THR A 74 -4.18 3.95 -9.82
CA THR A 74 -2.99 3.71 -10.62
C THR A 74 -2.29 2.41 -10.21
N ASP A 75 -1.81 1.66 -11.18
CA ASP A 75 -0.94 0.50 -10.97
C ASP A 75 0.03 0.37 -12.16
N PRO A 76 1.28 -0.06 -11.95
CA PRO A 76 2.23 -0.24 -13.04
C PRO A 76 1.92 -1.45 -13.95
N SER A 77 1.10 -2.43 -13.51
CA SER A 77 0.72 -3.60 -14.28
C SER A 77 -0.52 -3.30 -15.16
N PRO A 78 -0.41 -3.37 -16.49
CA PRO A 78 -1.56 -3.20 -17.38
C PRO A 78 -2.68 -4.21 -17.12
N THR A 79 -2.33 -5.45 -16.78
CA THR A 79 -3.33 -6.51 -16.49
C THR A 79 -4.07 -6.22 -15.19
N MET A 80 -3.38 -5.74 -14.13
CA MET A 80 -4.04 -5.28 -12.89
C MET A 80 -4.99 -4.12 -13.17
N VAL A 81 -4.54 -3.12 -13.93
CA VAL A 81 -5.36 -1.96 -14.31
C VAL A 81 -6.59 -2.36 -15.10
N ALA A 82 -6.49 -3.33 -16.01
CA ALA A 82 -7.64 -3.84 -16.76
C ALA A 82 -8.67 -4.50 -15.82
N LEU A 83 -8.24 -5.36 -14.88
CA LEU A 83 -9.12 -5.97 -13.89
C LEU A 83 -9.77 -4.94 -12.96
N ALA A 84 -9.00 -3.95 -12.51
CA ALA A 84 -9.51 -2.85 -11.71
C ALA A 84 -10.55 -2.00 -12.48
N LYS A 85 -10.31 -1.75 -13.75
CA LYS A 85 -11.24 -1.01 -14.62
C LYS A 85 -12.61 -1.70 -14.68
N ASP A 86 -12.62 -3.02 -14.84
CA ASP A 86 -13.87 -3.79 -14.86
C ASP A 86 -14.64 -3.67 -13.54
N LYS A 87 -13.95 -3.81 -12.40
CA LYS A 87 -14.57 -3.64 -11.07
C LYS A 87 -15.09 -2.22 -10.82
N LEU A 88 -14.38 -1.21 -11.30
CA LEU A 88 -14.68 0.20 -11.05
C LEU A 88 -15.66 0.81 -12.05
N SER A 89 -15.94 0.15 -13.17
CA SER A 89 -16.80 0.65 -14.25
C SER A 89 -18.19 1.10 -13.75
N ARG A 90 -18.81 0.31 -12.87
CA ARG A 90 -20.14 0.58 -12.29
C ARG A 90 -20.18 1.81 -11.36
N PHE A 91 -19.03 2.33 -10.94
CA PHE A 91 -18.94 3.48 -10.03
C PHE A 91 -18.52 4.77 -10.75
N GLY A 92 -18.27 4.73 -12.06
CA GLY A 92 -17.74 5.86 -12.81
C GLY A 92 -16.32 6.29 -12.40
N SER A 93 -15.60 5.40 -11.69
CA SER A 93 -14.21 5.62 -11.27
C SER A 93 -13.24 5.31 -12.40
N ARG A 94 -12.04 5.89 -12.33
CA ARG A 94 -11.04 5.81 -13.41
C ARG A 94 -9.82 5.00 -12.99
N THR A 95 -9.14 4.45 -13.98
CA THR A 95 -7.87 3.73 -13.79
C THR A 95 -6.82 4.24 -14.78
N ALA A 96 -5.55 4.16 -14.41
CA ALA A 96 -4.43 4.50 -15.28
C ALA A 96 -3.23 3.61 -15.00
N VAL A 97 -2.42 3.33 -16.02
CA VAL A 97 -1.12 2.68 -15.84
C VAL A 97 -0.12 3.76 -15.44
N ALA A 98 0.47 3.64 -14.24
CA ALA A 98 1.51 4.54 -13.77
C ALA A 98 2.40 3.84 -12.75
N THR A 99 3.70 4.14 -12.77
CA THR A 99 4.68 3.64 -11.80
C THR A 99 4.95 4.68 -10.71
N GLY A 100 5.36 4.23 -9.54
CA GLY A 100 5.75 5.15 -8.46
C GLY A 100 6.99 5.98 -8.81
N GLU A 101 7.90 5.41 -9.59
CA GLU A 101 9.14 6.06 -10.03
C GLU A 101 8.93 7.16 -11.08
N GLU A 102 7.77 7.18 -11.74
CA GLU A 102 7.39 8.14 -12.78
C GLU A 102 6.13 8.93 -12.37
N LEU A 103 5.82 8.95 -11.07
CA LEU A 103 4.60 9.59 -10.60
C LEU A 103 4.60 11.10 -10.81
N ASP A 104 5.76 11.75 -10.80
CA ASP A 104 5.89 13.18 -11.07
C ASP A 104 5.62 13.50 -12.56
N ASP A 105 6.09 12.67 -13.50
CA ASP A 105 5.77 12.81 -14.93
C ASP A 105 4.28 12.52 -15.19
N PHE A 106 3.74 11.49 -14.56
CA PHE A 106 2.31 11.20 -14.60
C PHE A 106 1.49 12.39 -14.10
N ALA A 107 1.90 13.01 -12.99
CA ALA A 107 1.22 14.15 -12.40
C ALA A 107 1.19 15.35 -13.35
N ALA A 108 2.34 15.68 -13.95
CA ALA A 108 2.45 16.76 -14.92
C ALA A 108 1.53 16.53 -16.13
N HIS A 109 1.54 15.31 -16.68
CA HIS A 109 0.67 14.95 -17.80
C HIS A 109 -0.80 14.99 -17.42
N TYR A 110 -1.19 14.39 -16.28
CA TYR A 110 -2.57 14.35 -15.80
C TYR A 110 -3.16 15.75 -15.63
N LEU A 111 -2.40 16.68 -15.04
CA LEU A 111 -2.85 18.06 -14.83
C LEU A 111 -2.91 18.86 -16.16
N SER A 112 -1.93 18.66 -17.06
CA SER A 112 -1.92 19.35 -18.37
C SER A 112 -3.10 18.93 -19.26
N THR A 113 -3.67 17.75 -19.04
CA THR A 113 -4.83 17.23 -19.76
C THR A 113 -6.17 17.55 -19.06
N GLY A 114 -6.18 18.46 -18.10
CA GLY A 114 -7.38 18.91 -17.39
C GLY A 114 -7.77 18.06 -16.19
N GLY A 115 -6.85 17.24 -15.65
CA GLY A 115 -7.06 16.52 -14.42
C GLY A 115 -7.22 17.45 -13.22
N SER A 116 -8.10 17.09 -12.27
CA SER A 116 -8.34 17.88 -11.05
C SER A 116 -7.52 17.34 -9.87
N LEU A 117 -7.13 18.22 -8.94
CA LEU A 117 -6.46 17.84 -7.71
C LEU A 117 -7.31 16.90 -6.86
N PHE A 118 -6.65 16.03 -6.11
CA PHE A 118 -7.27 15.05 -5.24
C PHE A 118 -7.42 15.57 -3.81
N ASP A 119 -8.48 15.13 -3.13
CA ASP A 119 -8.77 15.41 -1.73
C ASP A 119 -7.98 14.49 -0.78
N GLY A 120 -7.32 13.49 -1.30
CA GLY A 120 -6.44 12.58 -0.59
C GLY A 120 -5.84 11.54 -1.51
N ALA A 121 -4.79 10.86 -1.02
CA ALA A 121 -4.21 9.72 -1.71
C ALA A 121 -3.89 8.60 -0.72
N PHE A 122 -3.86 7.36 -1.22
CA PHE A 122 -3.36 6.24 -0.42
C PHE A 122 -2.64 5.20 -1.27
N SER A 123 -1.90 4.35 -0.57
CA SER A 123 -1.27 3.15 -1.11
C SER A 123 -1.38 2.07 -0.05
N ASN A 124 -1.93 0.90 -0.38
CA ASN A 124 -2.17 -0.18 0.57
C ASN A 124 -1.40 -1.45 0.19
N PHE A 125 -1.06 -2.28 1.18
CA PHE A 125 -0.30 -3.54 1.01
C PHE A 125 1.06 -3.40 0.33
N ALA A 126 1.74 -2.30 0.64
CA ALA A 126 3.17 -2.14 0.42
C ALA A 126 3.68 -2.13 -1.04
N PRO A 127 2.92 -1.67 -2.07
CA PRO A 127 3.47 -1.58 -3.43
C PRO A 127 4.67 -0.63 -3.50
N LEU A 128 4.71 0.40 -2.65
CA LEU A 128 5.82 1.34 -2.56
C LEU A 128 7.12 0.74 -2.04
N ASN A 129 7.10 -0.49 -1.49
CA ASN A 129 8.33 -1.22 -1.18
C ASN A 129 9.04 -1.75 -2.43
N CYS A 130 8.37 -1.80 -3.59
CA CYS A 130 8.97 -2.08 -4.89
C CYS A 130 9.61 -0.84 -5.53
N VAL A 131 9.36 0.35 -5.01
CA VAL A 131 9.93 1.63 -5.46
C VAL A 131 11.20 1.90 -4.65
N LEU A 132 12.35 1.99 -5.33
CA LEU A 132 13.65 2.14 -4.68
C LEU A 132 13.89 3.57 -4.19
N ASP A 133 13.47 4.56 -4.98
CA ASP A 133 13.52 5.99 -4.64
C ASP A 133 12.10 6.56 -4.53
N LEU A 134 11.75 7.04 -3.34
CA LEU A 134 10.44 7.65 -3.08
C LEU A 134 10.37 9.15 -3.44
N GLY A 135 11.45 9.73 -3.93
CA GLY A 135 11.48 11.15 -4.35
C GLY A 135 10.42 11.48 -5.42
N PRO A 136 10.36 10.74 -6.54
CA PRO A 136 9.31 10.93 -7.55
C PRO A 136 7.89 10.73 -7.02
N VAL A 137 7.69 9.77 -6.09
CA VAL A 137 6.39 9.57 -5.43
C VAL A 137 5.99 10.82 -4.63
N ALA A 138 6.92 11.36 -3.85
CA ALA A 138 6.66 12.54 -3.02
C ALA A 138 6.36 13.78 -3.88
N ARG A 139 7.16 14.02 -4.94
CA ARG A 139 6.94 15.14 -5.88
C ARG A 139 5.63 15.01 -6.64
N GLY A 140 5.33 13.82 -7.16
CA GLY A 140 4.09 13.56 -7.88
C GLY A 140 2.85 13.75 -6.99
N LEU A 141 2.87 13.21 -5.76
CA LEU A 141 1.79 13.43 -4.78
C LEU A 141 1.67 14.91 -4.40
N ALA A 142 2.79 15.64 -4.30
CA ALA A 142 2.76 17.07 -4.02
C ALA A 142 2.08 17.89 -5.13
N GLN A 143 2.21 17.47 -6.39
CA GLN A 143 1.52 18.11 -7.51
C GLN A 143 0.03 17.71 -7.56
N LEU A 144 -0.30 16.45 -7.26
CA LEU A 144 -1.65 15.90 -7.43
C LEU A 144 -2.60 16.21 -6.27
N LEU A 145 -2.09 16.43 -5.05
CA LEU A 145 -2.92 16.64 -3.88
C LEU A 145 -3.21 18.11 -3.64
N LYS A 146 -4.42 18.41 -3.15
CA LYS A 146 -4.77 19.75 -2.64
C LYS A 146 -3.90 20.07 -1.42
N PRO A 147 -3.57 21.36 -1.17
CA PRO A 147 -2.98 21.80 0.09
C PRO A 147 -3.81 21.28 1.28
N GLY A 148 -3.15 20.73 2.29
CA GLY A 148 -3.82 20.17 3.45
C GLY A 148 -4.42 18.75 3.26
N ALA A 149 -4.36 18.16 2.06
CA ALA A 149 -4.87 16.82 1.81
C ALA A 149 -4.00 15.73 2.45
N PRO A 150 -4.59 14.64 2.98
CA PRO A 150 -3.85 13.51 3.53
C PRO A 150 -3.29 12.59 2.44
N ALA A 151 -2.07 12.07 2.67
CA ALA A 151 -1.51 10.93 1.96
C ALA A 151 -1.27 9.79 2.95
N MET A 152 -1.93 8.66 2.74
CA MET A 152 -1.94 7.51 3.64
C MET A 152 -1.21 6.34 3.00
N LEU A 153 0.03 6.09 3.43
CA LEU A 153 0.92 5.14 2.78
C LEU A 153 1.17 3.94 3.70
N VAL A 154 0.78 2.75 3.25
CA VAL A 154 0.99 1.49 3.97
C VAL A 154 2.22 0.80 3.38
N LEU A 155 3.26 0.66 4.21
CA LEU A 155 4.50 -0.01 3.86
C LEU A 155 4.78 -1.15 4.84
N PHE A 156 5.60 -2.11 4.44
CA PHE A 156 6.06 -3.14 5.37
C PHE A 156 6.78 -2.52 6.56
N GLY A 157 6.48 -3.02 7.76
CA GLY A 157 7.23 -2.71 8.97
C GLY A 157 8.68 -3.20 8.84
N THR A 158 9.63 -2.40 9.32
CA THR A 158 11.06 -2.77 9.32
C THR A 158 11.41 -3.74 10.45
N PHE A 159 10.51 -3.92 11.40
CA PHE A 159 10.65 -4.85 12.52
C PHE A 159 9.28 -5.46 12.84
N CYS A 160 9.09 -6.73 12.51
CA CYS A 160 7.83 -7.45 12.70
C CYS A 160 8.04 -8.71 13.55
N PRO A 161 7.80 -8.64 14.88
CA PRO A 161 7.99 -9.79 15.77
C PRO A 161 7.18 -11.02 15.37
N GLY A 162 5.96 -10.82 14.85
CA GLY A 162 5.11 -11.90 14.36
C GLY A 162 5.75 -12.67 13.20
N GLU A 163 6.32 -11.98 12.21
CA GLU A 163 7.06 -12.63 11.12
C GLU A 163 8.34 -13.29 11.63
N MET A 164 9.08 -12.59 12.50
CA MET A 164 10.31 -13.16 13.08
C MET A 164 10.05 -14.48 13.78
N LEU A 165 8.99 -14.56 14.59
CA LEU A 165 8.58 -15.78 15.27
C LEU A 165 8.17 -16.87 14.28
N THR A 166 7.32 -16.57 13.29
CA THR A 166 6.89 -17.56 12.31
C THR A 166 8.06 -18.08 11.46
N GLU A 167 9.01 -17.24 11.07
CA GLU A 167 10.20 -17.67 10.31
C GLU A 167 11.12 -18.56 11.16
N VAL A 168 11.30 -18.27 12.45
CA VAL A 168 12.06 -19.13 13.36
C VAL A 168 11.37 -20.49 13.54
N LEU A 169 10.05 -20.51 13.73
CA LEU A 169 9.27 -21.75 13.85
C LEU A 169 9.35 -22.59 12.56
N HIS A 170 9.43 -21.96 11.40
CA HIS A 170 9.66 -22.61 10.12
C HIS A 170 11.11 -22.99 9.83
N LYS A 171 12.01 -22.86 10.84
CA LYS A 171 13.44 -23.16 10.73
C LYS A 171 14.18 -22.33 9.67
N ARG A 172 13.77 -21.05 9.51
CA ARG A 172 14.36 -20.09 8.56
C ARG A 172 14.86 -18.82 9.28
N PRO A 173 15.80 -18.93 10.23
CA PRO A 173 16.24 -17.79 11.06
C PRO A 173 16.84 -16.64 10.23
N ASP A 174 17.46 -16.95 9.09
CA ASP A 174 18.01 -15.93 8.18
C ASP A 174 16.95 -15.00 7.60
N GLN A 175 15.69 -15.48 7.48
CA GLN A 175 14.57 -14.69 7.02
C GLN A 175 13.98 -13.84 8.15
N ALA A 176 14.10 -14.26 9.40
CA ALA A 176 13.53 -13.56 10.54
C ALA A 176 14.03 -12.11 10.67
N LEU A 177 15.31 -11.86 10.38
CA LEU A 177 15.93 -10.53 10.44
C LEU A 177 15.98 -9.78 9.10
N ARG A 178 15.37 -10.32 8.07
CA ARG A 178 15.43 -9.80 6.70
C ARG A 178 14.97 -8.35 6.62
N ARG A 179 13.88 -7.99 7.32
CA ARG A 179 13.32 -6.63 7.29
C ARG A 179 14.20 -5.57 7.97
N CYS A 180 15.10 -5.99 8.85
CA CYS A 180 16.05 -5.10 9.53
C CYS A 180 17.21 -4.65 8.64
N LYS A 181 17.44 -5.36 7.52
CA LYS A 181 18.52 -5.04 6.58
C LYS A 181 18.22 -3.75 5.81
N SER A 182 19.28 -3.02 5.46
CA SER A 182 19.18 -1.78 4.68
C SER A 182 19.43 -2.06 3.19
N GLY A 183 18.86 -1.21 2.34
CA GLY A 183 19.04 -1.29 0.88
C GLY A 183 18.10 -2.28 0.20
N PRO A 184 18.25 -2.47 -1.10
CA PRO A 184 17.45 -3.40 -1.89
C PRO A 184 17.72 -4.85 -1.49
N LEU A 185 16.64 -5.60 -1.31
CA LEU A 185 16.67 -7.04 -0.98
C LEU A 185 15.93 -7.82 -2.05
N PRO A 186 16.37 -9.04 -2.38
CA PRO A 186 15.70 -9.84 -3.37
C PRO A 186 14.33 -10.32 -2.87
N ALA A 187 13.31 -10.15 -3.70
CA ALA A 187 12.00 -10.77 -3.57
C ALA A 187 11.73 -11.63 -4.80
N ARG A 188 10.85 -12.62 -4.66
CA ARG A 188 10.47 -13.53 -5.74
C ARG A 188 8.96 -13.72 -5.78
N LEU A 189 8.36 -13.52 -6.95
CA LEU A 189 6.96 -13.77 -7.21
C LEU A 189 6.80 -14.27 -8.65
N ALA A 190 5.94 -15.27 -8.90
CA ALA A 190 5.67 -15.80 -10.24
C ALA A 190 6.95 -16.13 -11.06
N LYS A 191 7.97 -16.70 -10.41
CA LYS A 191 9.30 -17.00 -10.99
C LYS A 191 10.15 -15.77 -11.36
N HIS A 192 9.68 -14.54 -11.15
CA HIS A 192 10.45 -13.32 -11.33
C HIS A 192 11.15 -12.91 -10.04
N ASN A 193 12.42 -12.52 -10.15
CA ASN A 193 13.17 -11.93 -9.05
C ASN A 193 13.19 -10.41 -9.25
N PHE A 194 12.96 -9.65 -8.17
CA PHE A 194 12.98 -8.19 -8.19
C PHE A 194 13.43 -7.63 -6.84
N PRO A 195 13.99 -6.42 -6.80
CA PRO A 195 14.37 -5.78 -5.56
C PRO A 195 13.15 -5.20 -4.84
N ILE A 196 13.16 -5.30 -3.50
CA ILE A 196 12.28 -4.55 -2.59
C ILE A 196 13.12 -3.82 -1.56
N VAL A 197 12.58 -2.72 -1.02
CA VAL A 197 13.22 -1.96 0.06
C VAL A 197 12.27 -1.85 1.25
N TYR A 198 12.76 -2.18 2.44
CA TYR A 198 12.06 -1.87 3.68
C TYR A 198 12.42 -0.44 4.11
N HIS A 199 11.61 0.51 3.66
CA HIS A 199 11.84 1.94 3.90
C HIS A 199 11.73 2.29 5.39
N ARG A 200 12.80 2.83 5.95
CA ARG A 200 12.80 3.33 7.34
C ARG A 200 11.98 4.63 7.44
N SER A 201 11.30 4.83 8.56
CA SER A 201 10.51 6.04 8.82
C SER A 201 11.31 7.34 8.59
N SER A 202 12.63 7.35 8.89
CA SER A 202 13.50 8.51 8.65
C SER A 202 13.73 8.78 7.17
N ALA A 203 13.84 7.73 6.34
CA ALA A 203 13.98 7.88 4.89
C ALA A 203 12.67 8.42 4.27
N LEU A 204 11.52 7.86 4.69
CA LEU A 204 10.20 8.39 4.31
C LEU A 204 10.06 9.87 4.67
N LYS A 205 10.37 10.25 5.92
CA LYS A 205 10.31 11.65 6.35
C LYS A 205 11.18 12.55 5.47
N ARG A 206 12.41 12.14 5.14
CA ARG A 206 13.29 12.94 4.29
C ARG A 206 12.76 13.08 2.87
N ALA A 207 12.31 11.99 2.27
CA ALA A 207 11.78 12.00 0.90
C ALA A 207 10.55 12.92 0.77
N PHE A 208 9.70 12.94 1.79
CA PHE A 208 8.44 13.69 1.79
C PHE A 208 8.56 15.12 2.39
N ALA A 209 9.65 15.42 3.13
CA ALA A 209 9.79 16.60 3.97
C ALA A 209 9.46 17.96 3.32
N PRO A 210 9.86 18.28 2.06
CA PRO A 210 9.56 19.61 1.54
C PRO A 210 8.06 19.85 1.34
N TRP A 211 7.30 18.80 1.12
CA TRP A 211 5.90 18.90 0.68
C TRP A 211 4.90 18.34 1.69
N PHE A 212 5.37 17.51 2.63
CA PHE A 212 4.48 16.81 3.56
C PHE A 212 5.04 16.79 4.98
N VAL A 213 4.13 16.84 5.95
CA VAL A 213 4.42 16.59 7.37
C VAL A 213 3.87 15.21 7.75
N LEU A 214 4.69 14.38 8.39
CA LEU A 214 4.23 13.12 8.97
C LEU A 214 3.48 13.39 10.26
N GLU A 215 2.16 13.17 10.27
CA GLU A 215 1.28 13.39 11.43
C GLU A 215 1.17 12.18 12.35
N LYS A 216 0.99 10.99 11.76
CA LYS A 216 0.69 9.77 12.52
C LYS A 216 1.34 8.55 11.89
N ARG A 217 1.54 7.53 12.73
CA ARG A 217 1.87 6.17 12.32
C ARG A 217 0.91 5.22 13.02
N LEU A 218 0.38 4.25 12.28
CA LEU A 218 -0.46 3.19 12.81
C LEU A 218 0.14 1.85 12.42
N GLY A 219 0.34 0.96 13.38
CA GLY A 219 0.69 -0.43 13.12
C GLY A 219 -0.53 -1.16 12.58
N ILE A 220 -0.34 -1.90 11.52
CA ILE A 220 -1.32 -2.79 10.91
C ILE A 220 -0.77 -4.21 11.06
N GLY A 221 -1.53 -5.09 11.70
CA GLY A 221 -1.03 -6.42 12.03
C GLY A 221 0.04 -6.39 13.13
N VAL A 222 -0.20 -5.66 14.24
CA VAL A 222 0.64 -5.71 15.45
C VAL A 222 0.39 -7.01 16.21
N ALA A 223 -0.88 -7.38 16.39
CA ALA A 223 -1.35 -8.62 16.99
C ALA A 223 -1.89 -9.60 15.95
N VAL A 224 -2.55 -9.12 14.90
CA VAL A 224 -2.96 -9.93 13.76
C VAL A 224 -1.72 -10.44 13.04
N PRO A 225 -1.54 -11.76 12.91
CA PRO A 225 -0.31 -12.32 12.37
C PRO A 225 -0.16 -12.02 10.87
N PRO A 226 1.09 -12.02 10.36
CA PRO A 226 1.36 -11.85 8.94
C PRO A 226 0.82 -13.04 8.12
N ASN A 227 0.81 -12.87 6.81
CA ASN A 227 0.35 -13.90 5.87
C ASN A 227 1.15 -15.21 5.93
N SER A 228 2.34 -15.21 6.52
CA SER A 228 3.12 -16.44 6.78
C SER A 228 2.44 -17.39 7.78
N ALA A 229 1.47 -16.94 8.55
CA ALA A 229 0.66 -17.75 9.44
C ALA A 229 -0.60 -18.35 8.77
N GLU A 230 -0.82 -18.07 7.49
CA GLU A 230 -1.91 -18.71 6.72
C GLU A 230 -1.52 -20.13 6.25
N PRO A 231 -2.46 -21.07 6.13
CA PRO A 231 -3.90 -20.90 6.41
C PRO A 231 -4.30 -21.11 7.88
N TRP A 232 -3.33 -21.34 8.79
CA TRP A 232 -3.63 -21.71 10.19
C TRP A 232 -4.57 -20.71 10.88
N ILE A 233 -4.27 -19.41 10.79
CA ILE A 233 -5.07 -18.39 11.49
C ILE A 233 -6.47 -18.24 10.90
N SER A 234 -6.65 -18.50 9.60
CA SER A 234 -7.96 -18.48 8.95
C SER A 234 -8.92 -19.52 9.52
N HIS A 235 -8.40 -20.61 10.08
CA HIS A 235 -9.19 -21.66 10.74
C HIS A 235 -9.50 -21.32 12.23
N GLN A 236 -9.05 -20.17 12.72
CA GLN A 236 -9.21 -19.74 14.12
C GLN A 236 -9.97 -18.40 14.25
N PRO A 237 -11.25 -18.30 13.82
CA PRO A 237 -11.96 -17.03 13.69
C PRO A 237 -12.13 -16.29 15.02
N ARG A 238 -12.31 -17.03 16.14
CA ARG A 238 -12.44 -16.42 17.48
C ARG A 238 -11.11 -15.79 17.93
N LEU A 239 -10.00 -16.48 17.70
CA LEU A 239 -8.66 -15.99 18.01
C LEU A 239 -8.34 -14.77 17.17
N LEU A 240 -8.60 -14.82 15.85
CA LEU A 240 -8.39 -13.69 14.95
C LEU A 240 -9.22 -12.47 15.37
N GLY A 241 -10.49 -12.66 15.77
CA GLY A 241 -11.33 -11.57 16.27
C GLY A 241 -10.80 -10.92 17.56
N ALA A 242 -10.24 -11.71 18.48
CA ALA A 242 -9.54 -11.19 19.65
C ALA A 242 -8.29 -10.40 19.24
N MET A 243 -7.47 -10.96 18.33
CA MET A 243 -6.27 -10.29 17.81
C MET A 243 -6.61 -8.97 17.10
N GLU A 244 -7.67 -8.89 16.29
CA GLU A 244 -8.14 -7.63 15.70
C GLU A 244 -8.50 -6.58 16.77
N THR A 245 -9.05 -7.02 17.90
CA THR A 245 -9.38 -6.10 18.99
C THR A 245 -8.11 -5.54 19.64
N PHE A 246 -7.12 -6.41 19.92
CA PHE A 246 -5.82 -5.97 20.41
C PHE A 246 -5.10 -5.09 19.40
N ASP A 247 -5.18 -5.42 18.12
CA ASP A 247 -4.57 -4.63 17.03
C ASP A 247 -5.09 -3.19 17.06
N ARG A 248 -6.41 -3.00 17.20
CA ARG A 248 -7.01 -1.65 17.33
C ARG A 248 -6.48 -0.86 18.52
N MET A 249 -6.24 -1.52 19.65
CA MET A 249 -5.71 -0.88 20.87
C MET A 249 -4.22 -0.56 20.75
N LEU A 250 -3.45 -1.47 20.13
CA LEU A 250 -2.00 -1.42 20.07
C LEU A 250 -1.46 -0.69 18.83
N SER A 251 -2.30 -0.42 17.84
CA SER A 251 -1.90 0.15 16.55
C SER A 251 -1.11 1.46 16.65
N ARG A 252 -1.40 2.32 17.64
CA ARG A 252 -0.65 3.57 17.88
C ARG A 252 0.60 3.37 18.72
N PRO A 253 0.52 2.83 19.95
CA PRO A 253 1.69 2.72 20.82
C PRO A 253 2.74 1.76 20.29
N LEU A 254 2.33 0.71 19.58
CA LEU A 254 3.22 -0.33 19.05
C LEU A 254 3.32 -0.30 17.50
N ALA A 255 3.12 0.86 16.88
CA ALA A 255 3.11 1.00 15.43
C ALA A 255 4.35 0.42 14.73
N ILE A 256 5.52 0.48 15.35
CA ILE A 256 6.79 -0.03 14.79
C ILE A 256 6.86 -1.56 14.72
N PHE A 257 6.00 -2.27 15.43
CA PHE A 257 5.94 -3.74 15.50
C PHE A 257 4.92 -4.35 14.54
N GLY A 258 4.17 -3.52 13.80
CA GLY A 258 3.19 -3.99 12.82
C GLY A 258 3.83 -4.73 11.65
N ASP A 259 3.13 -5.70 11.11
CA ASP A 259 3.47 -6.32 9.83
C ASP A 259 3.59 -5.24 8.74
N HIS A 260 2.63 -4.31 8.74
CA HIS A 260 2.70 -3.08 7.98
C HIS A 260 2.61 -1.87 8.92
N ILE A 261 3.08 -0.73 8.43
CA ILE A 261 2.92 0.57 9.09
C ILE A 261 2.20 1.49 8.11
N LEU A 262 1.06 2.02 8.54
CA LEU A 262 0.38 3.11 7.85
C LEU A 262 1.00 4.42 8.30
N TYR A 263 1.59 5.15 7.38
CA TYR A 263 2.12 6.50 7.55
C TYR A 263 1.10 7.50 7.03
N GLN A 264 0.60 8.36 7.91
CA GLN A 264 -0.28 9.47 7.53
C GLN A 264 0.54 10.73 7.40
N PHE A 265 0.67 11.18 6.17
CA PHE A 265 1.26 12.46 5.82
C PHE A 265 0.17 13.49 5.53
N ARG A 266 0.48 14.77 5.76
CA ARG A 266 -0.36 15.90 5.39
C ARG A 266 0.39 16.80 4.42
N ARG A 267 -0.23 17.12 3.27
CA ARG A 267 0.31 18.06 2.30
C ARG A 267 0.45 19.44 2.96
N THR A 268 1.63 20.05 2.91
CA THR A 268 1.84 21.40 3.46
C THR A 268 1.01 22.43 2.69
N THR A 269 0.56 23.46 3.39
CA THR A 269 -0.15 24.61 2.78
C THR A 269 0.81 25.70 2.32
N ALA A 270 2.05 25.70 2.80
CA ALA A 270 3.12 26.57 2.33
C ALA A 270 3.70 26.04 1.01
N GLN A 271 3.94 26.93 0.08
CA GLN A 271 4.63 26.68 -1.19
C GLN A 271 6.12 26.42 -0.98
#